data_d9f848054f90186c8d3555c28df84ed2
#
_entry.id   d9f848054f90186c8d3555c28df84ed2
#
_cell.length_a   1.000
_cell.length_b   1.000
_cell.length_c   1.000
_cell.angle_alpha   90.00
_cell.angle_beta   90.00
_cell.angle_gamma   90.00
#
_symmetry.space_group_name_H-M   'P 1'
#
loop_
_entity.id
_entity.type
_entity.pdbx_description
1 polymer ?
#
loop_
_entity_poly.entity_id
_entity_poly.type
_entity_poly.pdbx_seq_one_letter_code
_entity_poly.pdbx_strand_id
1 'polypeptide(L)'
;MKIVRLLLIISISCSFVFSADAQFRSRSENKTLTYEEMYNDPYDINKLFIGITPAYGDIHVSNITTGFGLDATYYLNDFMHFKAHARTTYFIGSDFARSAAINNGFDPQARARTYFFTEASASYHIWDKEQESESKIPLYSKNYEGAEWAAKVPKRAKIPNKRREILFARVGGVYYQTTSELSRAIAAQGVTVNPVGETEQSNNSITGETNEAVFGNVIGAGVSVGGGFTWIKNFAAKPDKTYEELVDDHVFSTFLDLFIFPMVTVEDFYHQPAGATNFIQYDASAINTFMFGGRIGIDGHFNRTLGWGYGAEIGVRPGLAQRGFYGLLKITFPMYGTKLDYSVEAFGR
;
A
#
# COMPACT_ATOMS: atom_id res chain seq x y z
N MET A 1 12.74 -24.53 -15.26
CA MET A 1 11.42 -24.91 -15.80
C MET A 1 10.21 -24.62 -14.87
N LYS A 2 10.28 -24.79 -13.54
CA LYS A 2 9.13 -24.55 -12.63
C LYS A 2 8.75 -23.06 -12.51
N ILE A 3 9.72 -22.14 -12.48
CA ILE A 3 9.50 -20.69 -12.37
C ILE A 3 8.82 -20.09 -13.61
N VAL A 4 9.20 -20.55 -14.81
CA VAL A 4 8.59 -20.09 -16.07
C VAL A 4 7.12 -20.51 -16.16
N ARG A 5 6.75 -21.69 -15.65
CA ARG A 5 5.35 -22.15 -15.59
C ARG A 5 4.53 -21.34 -14.59
N LEU A 6 5.12 -20.93 -13.46
CA LEU A 6 4.45 -20.09 -12.47
C LEU A 6 4.17 -18.68 -13.01
N LEU A 7 5.12 -18.08 -13.71
CA LEU A 7 4.96 -16.78 -14.37
C LEU A 7 3.91 -16.82 -15.49
N LEU A 8 3.84 -17.93 -16.22
CA LEU A 8 2.83 -18.10 -17.27
C LEU A 8 1.41 -18.25 -16.68
N ILE A 9 1.26 -18.93 -15.55
CA ILE A 9 -0.02 -19.09 -14.84
C ILE A 9 -0.50 -17.73 -14.27
N ILE A 10 0.41 -16.93 -13.72
CA ILE A 10 0.09 -15.58 -13.20
C ILE A 10 -0.30 -14.65 -14.36
N SER A 11 0.37 -14.72 -15.50
CA SER A 11 0.04 -13.94 -16.70
C SER A 11 -1.32 -14.30 -17.28
N ILE A 12 -1.69 -15.57 -17.29
CA ILE A 12 -3.00 -16.07 -17.76
C ILE A 12 -4.12 -15.69 -16.78
N SER A 13 -3.89 -15.74 -15.47
CA SER A 13 -4.88 -15.33 -14.47
C SER A 13 -5.17 -13.82 -14.51
N CYS A 14 -4.16 -12.98 -14.76
CA CYS A 14 -4.39 -11.54 -14.96
C CYS A 14 -5.20 -11.24 -16.23
N SER A 15 -5.09 -12.06 -17.26
CA SER A 15 -5.84 -11.85 -18.52
C SER A 15 -7.35 -12.15 -18.36
N PHE A 16 -7.74 -13.01 -17.43
CA PHE A 16 -9.14 -13.36 -17.20
C PHE A 16 -9.92 -12.34 -16.35
N VAL A 17 -9.26 -11.47 -15.61
CA VAL A 17 -9.92 -10.46 -14.77
C VAL A 17 -10.48 -9.30 -15.61
N PHE A 18 -9.98 -9.09 -16.84
CA PHE A 18 -10.41 -8.01 -17.70
C PHE A 18 -11.57 -8.37 -18.68
N SER A 19 -12.04 -9.61 -18.69
CA SER A 19 -13.02 -10.07 -19.67
C SER A 19 -14.40 -10.42 -19.12
N ALA A 20 -14.69 -10.13 -17.85
CA ALA A 20 -16.01 -10.36 -17.27
C ALA A 20 -16.95 -9.16 -17.47
N ASP A 21 -17.03 -8.61 -18.67
CA ASP A 21 -18.20 -7.85 -19.10
C ASP A 21 -19.32 -8.85 -19.41
N ALA A 22 -20.00 -9.29 -18.36
CA ALA A 22 -21.22 -10.07 -18.51
C ALA A 22 -22.23 -9.22 -19.29
N GLN A 23 -22.49 -9.63 -20.52
CA GLN A 23 -23.51 -9.05 -21.37
C GLN A 23 -24.92 -9.30 -20.76
N PHE A 24 -25.29 -8.53 -19.78
CA PHE A 24 -26.68 -8.34 -19.44
C PHE A 24 -27.25 -7.34 -20.47
N ARG A 25 -27.78 -7.85 -21.59
CA ARG A 25 -28.66 -7.11 -22.50
C ARG A 25 -29.96 -6.80 -21.76
N SER A 26 -29.94 -5.77 -20.93
CA SER A 26 -31.16 -5.09 -20.50
C SER A 26 -31.71 -4.35 -21.72
N ARG A 27 -32.92 -4.69 -22.10
CA ARG A 27 -33.74 -3.94 -23.09
C ARG A 27 -34.07 -2.59 -22.43
N SER A 28 -33.15 -1.65 -22.51
CA SER A 28 -33.32 -0.27 -22.00
C SER A 28 -34.18 0.47 -23.01
N GLU A 29 -35.37 0.87 -22.60
CA GLU A 29 -36.05 1.99 -23.24
C GLU A 29 -35.10 3.18 -23.18
N ASN A 30 -34.71 3.72 -24.33
CA ASN A 30 -33.88 4.92 -24.45
C ASN A 30 -34.67 6.15 -23.95
N LYS A 31 -34.79 6.29 -22.65
CA LYS A 31 -35.14 7.60 -22.06
C LYS A 31 -33.88 8.42 -22.08
N THR A 32 -33.83 9.43 -22.93
CA THR A 32 -32.81 10.47 -22.89
C THR A 32 -32.85 11.12 -21.52
N LEU A 33 -31.78 10.91 -20.75
CA LEU A 33 -31.60 11.59 -19.47
C LEU A 33 -31.08 13.00 -19.76
N THR A 34 -31.85 14.02 -19.38
CA THR A 34 -31.38 15.41 -19.37
C THR A 34 -30.56 15.65 -18.11
N TYR A 35 -29.39 16.21 -18.26
CA TYR A 35 -28.49 16.55 -17.13
C TYR A 35 -27.79 17.86 -17.42
N GLU A 36 -27.46 18.58 -16.37
CA GLU A 36 -26.58 19.74 -16.38
C GLU A 36 -25.17 19.28 -15.99
N GLU A 37 -24.18 19.55 -16.85
CA GLU A 37 -22.79 19.29 -16.56
C GLU A 37 -22.25 20.39 -15.62
N MET A 38 -21.78 20.02 -14.42
CA MET A 38 -21.23 20.96 -13.46
C MET A 38 -19.74 21.18 -13.70
N TYR A 39 -18.99 20.12 -13.93
CA TYR A 39 -17.60 20.15 -14.37
C TYR A 39 -17.21 18.84 -15.06
N ASN A 40 -16.27 18.92 -16.02
CA ASN A 40 -15.79 17.79 -16.81
C ASN A 40 -14.37 18.07 -17.33
N ASP A 41 -13.47 18.44 -16.42
CA ASP A 41 -12.09 18.73 -16.76
C ASP A 41 -11.15 17.89 -15.88
N PRO A 42 -10.52 16.80 -16.42
CA PRO A 42 -9.65 15.93 -15.68
C PRO A 42 -8.26 16.55 -15.39
N TYR A 43 -7.95 17.76 -15.91
CA TYR A 43 -6.76 18.52 -15.57
C TYR A 43 -6.99 19.46 -14.39
N ASP A 44 -8.24 19.80 -14.09
CA ASP A 44 -8.59 20.64 -12.96
C ASP A 44 -8.61 19.84 -11.65
N ILE A 45 -7.42 19.41 -11.20
CA ILE A 45 -7.24 18.64 -9.98
C ILE A 45 -6.65 19.46 -8.84
N ASN A 46 -6.79 18.94 -7.64
CA ASN A 46 -6.05 19.44 -6.49
C ASN A 46 -4.54 19.30 -6.71
N LYS A 47 -3.80 20.37 -6.50
CA LYS A 47 -2.33 20.35 -6.62
C LYS A 47 -1.67 19.68 -5.41
N LEU A 48 -2.24 19.81 -4.23
CA LEU A 48 -1.70 19.25 -3.00
C LEU A 48 -2.80 18.47 -2.27
N PHE A 49 -2.50 17.24 -1.95
CA PHE A 49 -3.29 16.38 -1.06
C PHE A 49 -2.44 16.03 0.15
N ILE A 50 -3.00 16.18 1.34
CA ILE A 50 -2.43 15.70 2.59
C ILE A 50 -3.52 14.86 3.26
N GLY A 51 -3.19 13.64 3.60
CA GLY A 51 -4.09 12.70 4.24
C GLY A 51 -3.45 12.02 5.44
N ILE A 52 -4.28 11.62 6.39
CA ILE A 52 -3.88 10.68 7.43
C ILE A 52 -4.32 9.27 7.03
N THR A 53 -3.48 8.31 7.31
CA THR A 53 -3.77 6.88 7.20
C THR A 53 -4.05 6.36 8.61
N PRO A 54 -5.31 6.40 9.09
CA PRO A 54 -5.62 5.98 10.46
C PRO A 54 -5.51 4.46 10.63
N ALA A 55 -5.48 3.70 9.54
CA ALA A 55 -5.32 2.26 9.59
C ALA A 55 -4.50 1.75 8.41
N TYR A 56 -3.44 1.03 8.73
CA TYR A 56 -2.75 0.16 7.79
C TYR A 56 -2.49 -1.22 8.42
N GLY A 57 -2.33 -2.23 7.57
CA GLY A 57 -1.81 -3.54 7.92
C GLY A 57 -0.65 -3.88 7.00
N ASP A 58 0.54 -4.04 7.56
CA ASP A 58 1.75 -4.47 6.85
C ASP A 58 2.10 -5.89 7.33
N ILE A 59 1.83 -6.87 6.49
CA ILE A 59 2.08 -8.28 6.77
C ILE A 59 3.40 -8.64 6.11
N HIS A 60 4.47 -8.60 6.87
CA HIS A 60 5.79 -9.03 6.45
C HIS A 60 6.11 -10.40 7.07
N VAL A 61 6.84 -11.23 6.35
CA VAL A 61 7.14 -12.61 6.81
C VAL A 61 7.88 -12.65 8.16
N SER A 62 8.63 -11.61 8.51
CA SER A 62 9.39 -11.51 9.77
C SER A 62 8.71 -10.62 10.83
N ASN A 63 7.63 -9.91 10.46
CA ASN A 63 6.87 -9.07 11.40
C ASN A 63 5.49 -8.74 10.81
N ILE A 64 4.51 -8.57 11.67
CA ILE A 64 3.20 -8.04 11.32
C ILE A 64 2.98 -6.76 12.10
N THR A 65 2.67 -5.67 11.39
CA THR A 65 2.46 -4.36 12.01
C THR A 65 1.15 -3.74 11.57
N THR A 66 0.51 -3.04 12.49
CA THR A 66 -0.65 -2.20 12.24
C THR A 66 -0.44 -0.85 12.90
N GLY A 67 -0.99 0.20 12.33
CA GLY A 67 -0.76 1.53 12.88
C GLY A 67 -1.36 2.64 12.03
N PHE A 68 -0.77 3.80 12.15
CA PHE A 68 -1.17 5.01 11.45
C PHE A 68 -0.04 5.57 10.59
N GLY A 69 -0.40 6.48 9.68
CA GLY A 69 0.55 7.12 8.79
C GLY A 69 0.07 8.47 8.30
N LEU A 70 0.92 9.10 7.52
CA LEU A 70 0.66 10.32 6.79
C LEU A 70 0.98 10.07 5.32
N ASP A 71 0.13 10.57 4.43
CA ASP A 71 0.31 10.52 2.99
C ASP A 71 0.24 11.95 2.44
N ALA A 72 1.12 12.29 1.51
CA ALA A 72 1.10 13.54 0.80
C ALA A 72 1.34 13.29 -0.69
N THR A 73 0.57 13.99 -1.55
CA THR A 73 0.77 13.99 -2.99
C THR A 73 0.73 15.43 -3.49
N TYR A 74 1.75 15.83 -4.25
CA TYR A 74 1.87 17.17 -4.80
C TYR A 74 2.07 17.13 -6.30
N TYR A 75 1.12 17.63 -7.07
CA TYR A 75 1.21 17.81 -8.51
C TYR A 75 1.84 19.17 -8.79
N LEU A 76 3.14 19.18 -9.13
CA LEU A 76 3.87 20.41 -9.40
C LEU A 76 3.35 21.07 -10.68
N ASN A 77 3.17 20.26 -11.71
CA ASN A 77 2.70 20.67 -13.04
C ASN A 77 2.18 19.44 -13.81
N ASP A 78 1.86 19.60 -15.09
CA ASP A 78 1.29 18.52 -15.91
C ASP A 78 2.27 17.39 -16.23
N PHE A 79 3.58 17.57 -15.96
CA PHE A 79 4.59 16.55 -16.24
C PHE A 79 5.28 15.96 -15.01
N MET A 80 5.00 16.47 -13.79
CA MET A 80 5.64 15.95 -12.57
C MET A 80 4.69 15.96 -11.36
N HIS A 81 4.76 14.90 -10.57
CA HIS A 81 4.18 14.87 -9.23
C HIS A 81 5.11 14.20 -8.22
N PHE A 82 4.95 14.58 -6.96
CA PHE A 82 5.70 14.03 -5.84
C PHE A 82 4.73 13.29 -4.92
N LYS A 83 5.20 12.18 -4.37
CA LYS A 83 4.50 11.42 -3.35
C LYS A 83 5.41 11.21 -2.16
N ALA A 84 4.87 11.40 -0.95
CA ALA A 84 5.57 11.06 0.28
C ALA A 84 4.60 10.37 1.22
N HIS A 85 5.08 9.34 1.91
CA HIS A 85 4.32 8.73 2.99
C HIS A 85 5.23 8.29 4.12
N ALA A 86 4.69 8.31 5.34
CA ALA A 86 5.34 7.80 6.53
C ALA A 86 4.32 7.04 7.35
N ARG A 87 4.73 5.93 7.97
CA ARG A 87 3.87 5.11 8.82
C ARG A 87 4.63 4.52 10.00
N THR A 88 3.92 4.37 11.10
CA THR A 88 4.42 3.78 12.34
C THR A 88 3.31 3.04 13.08
N THR A 89 3.66 2.20 14.02
CA THR A 89 2.70 1.45 14.83
C THR A 89 2.06 2.30 15.90
N TYR A 90 0.83 1.97 16.31
CA TYR A 90 0.11 2.68 17.39
C TYR A 90 0.76 2.51 18.76
N PHE A 91 1.05 1.28 19.12
CA PHE A 91 1.61 0.89 20.40
C PHE A 91 2.34 -0.46 20.26
N ILE A 92 2.96 -0.92 21.34
CA ILE A 92 3.78 -2.16 21.32
C ILE A 92 2.98 -3.37 20.78
N GLY A 93 1.73 -3.55 21.21
CA GLY A 93 0.90 -4.68 20.77
C GLY A 93 0.49 -4.65 19.30
N SER A 94 0.63 -3.52 18.62
CA SER A 94 0.40 -3.38 17.18
C SER A 94 1.64 -3.65 16.31
N ASP A 95 2.76 -4.05 16.94
CA ASP A 95 4.02 -4.48 16.35
C ASP A 95 4.35 -5.85 16.94
N PHE A 96 4.00 -6.92 16.22
CA PHE A 96 3.98 -8.27 16.79
C PHE A 96 5.37 -8.77 17.17
N ALA A 97 6.39 -8.57 16.32
CA ALA A 97 7.74 -9.00 16.64
C ALA A 97 8.32 -8.19 17.80
N ARG A 98 8.07 -6.89 17.85
CA ARG A 98 8.49 -6.03 18.95
C ARG A 98 7.80 -6.41 20.26
N SER A 99 6.51 -6.67 20.23
CA SER A 99 5.75 -7.13 21.39
C SER A 99 6.27 -8.48 21.91
N ALA A 100 6.51 -9.42 21.00
CA ALA A 100 7.06 -10.72 21.35
C ALA A 100 8.49 -10.60 21.91
N ALA A 101 9.33 -9.73 21.34
CA ALA A 101 10.68 -9.46 21.85
C ALA A 101 10.65 -8.98 23.31
N ILE A 102 9.81 -8.00 23.60
CA ILE A 102 9.71 -7.42 24.95
C ILE A 102 9.17 -8.45 25.96
N ASN A 103 8.18 -9.25 25.55
CA ASN A 103 7.59 -10.27 26.41
C ASN A 103 8.51 -11.47 26.68
N ASN A 104 9.45 -11.75 25.79
CA ASN A 104 10.44 -12.81 25.94
C ASN A 104 11.76 -12.36 26.60
N GLY A 105 11.73 -11.21 27.30
CA GLY A 105 12.88 -10.74 28.07
C GLY A 105 13.98 -10.12 27.19
N PHE A 106 13.59 -9.39 26.14
CA PHE A 106 14.54 -8.59 25.38
C PHE A 106 15.30 -7.64 26.31
N ASP A 107 16.63 -7.67 26.26
CA ASP A 107 17.47 -6.85 27.13
C ASP A 107 17.05 -5.36 27.02
N PRO A 108 16.76 -4.69 28.15
CA PRO A 108 16.44 -3.27 28.16
C PRO A 108 17.51 -2.38 27.51
N GLN A 109 18.77 -2.85 27.43
CA GLN A 109 19.86 -2.12 26.79
C GLN A 109 19.81 -2.21 25.26
N ALA A 110 19.33 -3.31 24.70
CA ALA A 110 19.13 -3.51 23.26
C ALA A 110 17.70 -3.14 22.88
N ARG A 111 17.35 -1.88 22.90
CA ARG A 111 16.00 -1.36 22.68
C ARG A 111 15.37 -1.88 21.41
N ALA A 112 14.30 -2.68 21.53
CA ALA A 112 13.47 -3.11 20.42
C ALA A 112 12.93 -1.91 19.65
N ARG A 113 13.32 -1.75 18.38
CA ARG A 113 12.92 -0.62 17.55
C ARG A 113 11.46 -0.68 17.18
N THR A 114 10.78 0.44 17.30
CA THR A 114 9.43 0.61 16.76
C THR A 114 9.49 0.54 15.25
N TYR A 115 8.54 -0.13 14.65
CA TYR A 115 8.37 -0.08 13.20
C TYR A 115 8.17 1.35 12.73
N PHE A 116 8.99 1.76 11.80
CA PHE A 116 8.88 3.02 11.11
C PHE A 116 9.24 2.80 9.64
N PHE A 117 8.41 3.30 8.75
CA PHE A 117 8.63 3.25 7.31
C PHE A 117 8.36 4.63 6.73
N THR A 118 9.23 5.09 5.86
CA THR A 118 9.02 6.33 5.10
C THR A 118 9.52 6.17 3.68
N GLU A 119 8.81 6.78 2.75
CA GLU A 119 9.17 6.86 1.35
C GLU A 119 8.82 8.24 0.81
N ALA A 120 9.71 8.78 -0.03
CA ALA A 120 9.46 9.98 -0.80
C ALA A 120 9.89 9.73 -2.24
N SER A 121 9.03 10.03 -3.20
CA SER A 121 9.27 9.77 -4.62
C SER A 121 8.85 10.91 -5.51
N ALA A 122 9.58 11.07 -6.63
CA ALA A 122 9.26 11.96 -7.73
C ALA A 122 8.84 11.13 -8.94
N SER A 123 7.76 11.52 -9.58
CA SER A 123 7.22 10.87 -10.77
C SER A 123 7.24 11.83 -11.93
N TYR A 124 7.79 11.39 -13.06
CA TYR A 124 7.78 12.11 -14.32
C TYR A 124 6.75 11.49 -15.26
N HIS A 125 5.87 12.31 -15.85
CA HIS A 125 4.83 11.86 -16.78
C HIS A 125 5.48 11.68 -18.17
N ILE A 126 5.67 10.43 -18.57
CA ILE A 126 6.20 10.08 -19.91
C ILE A 126 5.15 10.38 -20.96
N TRP A 127 3.90 10.16 -20.60
CA TRP A 127 2.77 10.29 -21.47
C TRP A 127 1.56 10.73 -20.65
N ASP A 128 0.87 11.74 -21.12
CA ASP A 128 -0.27 12.36 -20.48
C ASP A 128 -1.26 12.79 -21.56
N LYS A 129 -2.45 12.25 -21.54
CA LYS A 129 -3.49 12.58 -22.51
C LYS A 129 -4.89 12.42 -21.96
N GLU A 130 -5.80 13.17 -22.56
CA GLU A 130 -7.22 13.08 -22.36
C GLU A 130 -7.83 12.02 -23.29
N GLN A 131 -8.77 11.26 -22.77
CA GLN A 131 -9.59 10.31 -23.51
C GLN A 131 -11.06 10.47 -23.16
N GLU A 132 -11.92 10.22 -24.14
CA GLU A 132 -13.35 10.09 -23.89
C GLU A 132 -13.64 8.83 -23.05
N SER A 133 -14.53 8.98 -22.10
CA SER A 133 -14.93 7.94 -21.16
C SER A 133 -16.42 8.05 -20.84
N GLU A 134 -16.95 7.10 -20.11
CA GLU A 134 -18.34 7.10 -19.65
C GLU A 134 -18.39 6.87 -18.13
N SER A 135 -19.25 7.60 -17.44
CA SER A 135 -19.60 7.29 -16.06
C SER A 135 -20.96 6.62 -15.99
N LYS A 136 -21.02 5.48 -15.27
CA LYS A 136 -22.24 4.70 -15.06
C LYS A 136 -22.91 5.14 -13.76
N ILE A 137 -24.08 5.68 -13.85
CA ILE A 137 -24.82 6.29 -12.77
C ILE A 137 -26.02 5.45 -12.39
N PRO A 138 -26.19 5.06 -11.12
CA PRO A 138 -27.41 4.50 -10.64
C PRO A 138 -28.47 5.61 -10.53
N LEU A 139 -29.61 5.44 -11.22
CA LEU A 139 -30.74 6.35 -11.13
C LEU A 139 -31.68 5.86 -10.03
N TYR A 140 -31.66 6.52 -8.88
CA TYR A 140 -32.62 6.29 -7.80
C TYR A 140 -33.70 7.38 -7.84
N SER A 141 -34.97 6.99 -7.87
CA SER A 141 -36.08 7.91 -7.71
C SER A 141 -36.22 8.26 -6.22
N LYS A 142 -36.30 9.56 -5.87
CA LYS A 142 -36.59 10.02 -4.50
C LYS A 142 -37.99 9.59 -4.01
N ASN A 143 -38.91 9.23 -4.89
CA ASN A 143 -40.24 8.74 -4.55
C ASN A 143 -40.25 7.22 -4.45
N TYR A 144 -39.57 6.69 -3.44
CA TYR A 144 -39.61 5.28 -3.15
C TYR A 144 -40.62 5.02 -2.02
N GLU A 145 -41.83 4.65 -2.38
CA GLU A 145 -42.84 4.17 -1.46
C GLU A 145 -42.94 2.64 -1.53
N GLY A 146 -42.63 1.97 -0.43
CA GLY A 146 -43.05 0.59 -0.20
C GLY A 146 -41.98 -0.49 -0.18
N ALA A 147 -42.34 -1.62 0.42
CA ALA A 147 -41.53 -2.78 0.76
C ALA A 147 -41.05 -3.65 -0.41
N GLU A 148 -41.19 -3.24 -1.64
CA GLU A 148 -40.74 -3.98 -2.85
C GLU A 148 -39.28 -3.70 -3.21
N TRP A 149 -38.46 -3.48 -2.25
CA TRP A 149 -37.05 -3.13 -2.41
C TRP A 149 -36.22 -4.19 -3.14
N ALA A 150 -36.58 -5.45 -3.04
CA ALA A 150 -35.80 -6.57 -3.54
C ALA A 150 -35.95 -6.84 -5.05
N ALA A 151 -36.87 -6.21 -5.74
CA ALA A 151 -37.22 -6.59 -7.12
C ALA A 151 -36.82 -5.57 -8.20
N LYS A 152 -36.30 -4.38 -7.86
CA LYS A 152 -35.95 -3.36 -8.85
C LYS A 152 -34.44 -3.24 -9.01
N VAL A 153 -33.90 -3.80 -10.09
CA VAL A 153 -32.55 -3.52 -10.55
C VAL A 153 -32.43 -1.99 -10.77
N PRO A 154 -31.47 -1.31 -10.13
CA PRO A 154 -31.30 0.13 -10.33
C PRO A 154 -31.07 0.44 -11.80
N LYS A 155 -31.86 1.35 -12.35
CA LYS A 155 -31.66 1.85 -13.72
C LYS A 155 -30.32 2.57 -13.72
N ARG A 156 -29.46 2.26 -14.69
CA ARG A 156 -28.16 2.92 -14.87
C ARG A 156 -28.21 3.75 -16.13
N ALA A 157 -27.81 5.01 -16.03
CA ALA A 157 -27.51 5.83 -17.19
C ALA A 157 -25.99 5.87 -17.40
N LYS A 158 -25.59 6.03 -18.65
CA LYS A 158 -24.21 6.28 -19.05
C LYS A 158 -24.13 7.73 -19.48
N ILE A 159 -23.23 8.47 -18.85
CA ILE A 159 -22.97 9.86 -19.21
C ILE A 159 -21.55 9.94 -19.76
N PRO A 160 -21.37 10.50 -20.98
CA PRO A 160 -20.04 10.72 -21.54
C PRO A 160 -19.28 11.73 -20.68
N ASN A 161 -18.00 11.46 -20.44
CA ASN A 161 -17.09 12.33 -19.70
C ASN A 161 -15.67 12.20 -20.24
N LYS A 162 -14.78 13.01 -19.69
CA LYS A 162 -13.37 13.02 -20.01
C LYS A 162 -12.57 12.33 -18.91
N ARG A 163 -11.53 11.60 -19.30
CA ARG A 163 -10.59 10.93 -18.42
C ARG A 163 -9.16 11.27 -18.85
N ARG A 164 -8.34 11.68 -17.91
CA ARG A 164 -6.91 11.87 -18.10
C ARG A 164 -6.18 10.55 -17.80
N GLU A 165 -5.27 10.17 -18.66
CA GLU A 165 -4.44 8.97 -18.51
C GLU A 165 -2.97 9.38 -18.51
N ILE A 166 -2.26 8.97 -17.46
CA ILE A 166 -0.86 9.30 -17.26
C ILE A 166 -0.06 8.00 -17.17
N LEU A 167 0.92 7.84 -18.03
CA LEU A 167 2.02 6.89 -17.86
C LEU A 167 3.17 7.62 -17.21
N PHE A 168 3.65 7.15 -16.07
CA PHE A 168 4.75 7.80 -15.36
C PHE A 168 5.91 6.84 -15.06
N ALA A 169 7.12 7.40 -15.04
CA ALA A 169 8.28 6.79 -14.39
C ALA A 169 8.51 7.48 -13.05
N ARG A 170 8.94 6.73 -12.03
CA ARG A 170 9.22 7.30 -10.72
C ARG A 170 10.55 6.81 -10.15
N VAL A 171 11.14 7.68 -9.33
CA VAL A 171 12.30 7.37 -8.50
C VAL A 171 12.03 7.89 -7.08
N GLY A 172 12.43 7.14 -6.08
CA GLY A 172 12.20 7.52 -4.69
C GLY A 172 13.28 7.03 -3.75
N GLY A 173 13.33 7.63 -2.57
CA GLY A 173 14.09 7.16 -1.42
C GLY A 173 13.19 6.42 -0.45
N VAL A 174 13.66 5.32 0.11
CA VAL A 174 12.93 4.47 1.06
C VAL A 174 13.80 4.24 2.28
N TYR A 175 13.20 4.37 3.46
CA TYR A 175 13.83 4.02 4.72
C TYR A 175 12.83 3.24 5.58
N TYR A 176 13.31 2.18 6.24
CA TYR A 176 12.54 1.51 7.27
C TYR A 176 13.43 1.00 8.40
N GLN A 177 12.84 0.87 9.58
CA GLN A 177 13.38 0.16 10.72
C GLN A 177 12.30 -0.69 11.37
N THR A 178 12.68 -1.83 11.91
CA THR A 178 11.75 -2.74 12.56
C THR A 178 12.49 -3.69 13.49
N THR A 179 11.82 -4.18 14.52
CA THR A 179 12.25 -5.41 15.21
C THR A 179 11.71 -6.59 14.43
N SER A 180 12.50 -7.63 14.26
CA SER A 180 12.17 -8.84 13.51
C SER A 180 12.52 -10.10 14.29
N GLU A 181 11.77 -11.16 14.07
CA GLU A 181 12.13 -12.48 14.54
C GLU A 181 13.25 -13.05 13.66
N LEU A 182 14.41 -13.30 14.25
CA LEU A 182 15.62 -13.77 13.56
C LEU A 182 15.74 -15.29 13.52
N SER A 183 15.20 -16.01 14.52
CA SER A 183 15.31 -17.47 14.62
C SER A 183 14.92 -18.21 13.33
N ARG A 184 13.80 -17.79 12.72
CA ARG A 184 13.36 -18.38 11.44
C ARG A 184 14.25 -18.02 10.25
N ALA A 185 14.89 -16.86 10.28
CA ALA A 185 15.83 -16.45 9.24
C ALA A 185 17.14 -17.25 9.38
N ILE A 186 17.65 -17.41 10.59
CA ILE A 186 18.83 -18.23 10.93
C ILE A 186 18.61 -19.68 10.47
N ALA A 187 17.46 -20.27 10.83
CA ALA A 187 17.09 -21.61 10.43
C ALA A 187 16.96 -21.76 8.89
N ALA A 188 16.30 -20.84 8.22
CA ALA A 188 16.10 -20.89 6.77
C ALA A 188 17.42 -20.72 6.00
N GLN A 189 18.36 -19.96 6.53
CA GLN A 189 19.69 -19.73 5.95
C GLN A 189 20.70 -20.82 6.30
N GLY A 190 20.45 -21.63 7.34
CA GLY A 190 21.37 -22.63 7.83
C GLY A 190 22.67 -22.05 8.41
N VAL A 191 22.59 -20.81 8.95
CA VAL A 191 23.74 -20.13 9.54
C VAL A 191 23.84 -20.34 11.05
N THR A 192 25.01 -20.21 11.60
CA THR A 192 25.29 -20.20 13.05
C THR A 192 25.65 -18.78 13.46
N VAL A 193 25.02 -18.28 14.50
CA VAL A 193 25.27 -16.95 15.06
C VAL A 193 25.97 -17.14 16.41
N ASN A 194 27.18 -16.60 16.51
CA ASN A 194 28.02 -16.78 17.68
C ASN A 194 27.92 -15.56 18.62
N PRO A 195 28.19 -15.75 19.91
CA PRO A 195 28.45 -14.65 20.82
C PRO A 195 29.56 -13.72 20.33
N VAL A 196 29.45 -12.43 20.61
CA VAL A 196 30.47 -11.45 20.24
C VAL A 196 31.82 -11.84 20.88
N GLY A 197 32.86 -11.94 20.03
CA GLY A 197 34.19 -12.36 20.44
C GLY A 197 34.48 -13.86 20.32
N GLU A 198 33.48 -14.67 20.00
CA GLU A 198 33.65 -16.10 19.70
C GLU A 198 33.64 -16.32 18.18
N THR A 199 34.65 -17.00 17.66
CA THR A 199 34.77 -17.29 16.21
C THR A 199 34.33 -18.71 15.86
N GLU A 200 34.26 -19.60 16.85
CA GLU A 200 33.85 -20.98 16.69
C GLU A 200 32.49 -21.24 17.36
N GLN A 201 31.79 -22.28 16.88
CA GLN A 201 30.52 -22.67 17.46
C GLN A 201 30.72 -23.15 18.90
N SER A 202 29.97 -22.56 19.81
CA SER A 202 29.96 -22.91 21.23
C SER A 202 28.56 -23.41 21.65
N ASN A 203 28.45 -23.87 22.89
CA ASN A 203 27.14 -24.27 23.46
C ASN A 203 26.13 -23.11 23.53
N ASN A 204 26.61 -21.88 23.45
CA ASN A 204 25.76 -20.70 23.44
C ASN A 204 25.44 -20.19 22.03
N SER A 205 25.98 -20.81 20.98
CA SER A 205 25.71 -20.39 19.59
C SER A 205 24.27 -20.66 19.21
N ILE A 206 23.65 -19.73 18.48
CA ILE A 206 22.31 -19.86 17.96
C ILE A 206 22.39 -20.49 16.57
N THR A 207 21.69 -21.62 16.40
CA THR A 207 21.60 -22.37 15.13
C THR A 207 20.16 -22.52 14.70
N GLY A 208 19.94 -23.08 13.50
CA GLY A 208 18.60 -23.40 13.02
C GLY A 208 17.84 -24.43 13.85
N GLU A 209 18.54 -25.19 14.72
CA GLU A 209 17.95 -26.16 15.64
C GLU A 209 17.55 -25.54 17.00
N THR A 210 17.93 -24.28 17.25
CA THR A 210 17.59 -23.57 18.47
C THR A 210 16.09 -23.28 18.50
N ASN A 211 15.36 -23.90 19.43
CA ASN A 211 13.89 -23.76 19.56
C ASN A 211 13.46 -22.46 20.26
N GLU A 212 14.36 -21.53 20.46
CA GLU A 212 14.08 -20.27 21.15
C GLU A 212 13.80 -19.15 20.14
N ALA A 213 12.84 -18.28 20.45
CA ALA A 213 12.55 -17.13 19.64
C ALA A 213 13.62 -16.05 19.88
N VAL A 214 14.36 -15.70 18.84
CA VAL A 214 15.42 -14.71 18.86
C VAL A 214 14.97 -13.50 18.06
N PHE A 215 15.16 -12.30 18.63
CA PHE A 215 14.73 -11.04 18.03
C PHE A 215 15.92 -10.09 17.86
N GLY A 216 15.87 -9.30 16.80
CA GLY A 216 16.86 -8.26 16.54
C GLY A 216 16.29 -7.15 15.68
N ASN A 217 17.00 -6.04 15.63
CA ASN A 217 16.60 -4.88 14.86
C ASN A 217 17.13 -4.96 13.43
N VAL A 218 16.28 -4.66 12.47
CA VAL A 218 16.63 -4.59 11.05
C VAL A 218 16.35 -3.18 10.55
N ILE A 219 17.32 -2.62 9.86
CA ILE A 219 17.26 -1.29 9.25
C ILE A 219 17.54 -1.45 7.77
N GLY A 220 16.73 -0.81 6.94
CA GLY A 220 16.94 -0.76 5.50
C GLY A 220 16.78 0.66 4.97
N ALA A 221 17.73 1.05 4.10
CA ALA A 221 17.63 2.29 3.36
C ALA A 221 18.09 2.08 1.93
N GLY A 222 17.38 2.71 0.98
CA GLY A 222 17.69 2.55 -0.41
C GLY A 222 16.80 3.38 -1.31
N VAL A 223 16.77 2.99 -2.57
CA VAL A 223 16.02 3.66 -3.61
C VAL A 223 14.96 2.73 -4.19
N SER A 224 13.86 3.31 -4.62
CA SER A 224 12.84 2.68 -5.47
C SER A 224 12.89 3.29 -6.86
N VAL A 225 12.82 2.46 -7.90
CA VAL A 225 12.74 2.89 -9.30
C VAL A 225 11.64 2.10 -9.96
N GLY A 226 10.72 2.78 -10.63
CA GLY A 226 9.59 2.10 -11.25
C GLY A 226 8.74 3.01 -12.09
N GLY A 227 7.48 2.65 -12.22
CA GLY A 227 6.52 3.42 -12.97
C GLY A 227 5.12 2.84 -12.85
N GLY A 228 4.19 3.46 -13.54
CA GLY A 228 2.81 3.03 -13.46
C GLY A 228 1.88 3.86 -14.32
N PHE A 229 0.61 3.58 -14.15
CA PHE A 229 -0.48 4.29 -14.81
C PHE A 229 -1.36 4.97 -13.78
N THR A 230 -1.77 6.20 -14.06
CA THR A 230 -2.78 6.93 -13.30
C THR A 230 -3.94 7.29 -14.20
N TRP A 231 -5.14 7.04 -13.74
CA TRP A 231 -6.39 7.49 -14.36
C TRP A 231 -7.04 8.52 -13.46
N ILE A 232 -7.37 9.66 -14.05
CA ILE A 232 -7.99 10.78 -13.33
C ILE A 232 -9.33 11.07 -14.01
N LYS A 233 -10.39 11.08 -13.23
CA LYS A 233 -11.68 11.63 -13.57
C LYS A 233 -11.98 12.79 -12.64
N ASN A 234 -12.50 13.85 -13.20
CA ASN A 234 -13.02 14.99 -12.45
C ASN A 234 -14.29 15.46 -13.15
N PHE A 235 -15.38 14.73 -12.86
CA PHE A 235 -16.66 14.89 -13.51
C PHE A 235 -17.78 15.00 -12.48
N ALA A 236 -18.67 15.98 -12.66
CA ALA A 236 -19.92 16.04 -11.94
C ALA A 236 -21.06 16.48 -12.86
N ALA A 237 -22.21 15.85 -12.69
CA ALA A 237 -23.40 16.18 -13.40
C ALA A 237 -24.62 16.18 -12.46
N LYS A 238 -25.55 17.08 -12.71
CA LYS A 238 -26.83 17.16 -12.03
C LYS A 238 -27.92 16.66 -12.98
N PRO A 239 -28.40 15.43 -12.80
CA PRO A 239 -29.54 14.94 -13.55
C PRO A 239 -30.80 15.75 -13.24
N ASP A 240 -31.80 15.67 -14.10
CA ASP A 240 -33.07 16.35 -13.95
C ASP A 240 -33.66 16.18 -12.52
N LYS A 241 -34.47 17.10 -12.09
CA LYS A 241 -34.96 17.43 -10.72
C LYS A 241 -35.29 16.30 -9.74
N THR A 242 -35.35 15.05 -10.21
CA THR A 242 -35.70 13.85 -9.42
C THR A 242 -34.49 13.03 -8.93
N TYR A 243 -33.28 13.39 -9.33
CA TYR A 243 -32.06 12.62 -9.01
C TYR A 243 -31.03 13.48 -8.25
N GLU A 244 -30.21 12.81 -7.45
CA GLU A 244 -29.11 13.47 -6.73
C GLU A 244 -27.97 13.83 -7.67
N GLU A 245 -27.16 14.79 -7.25
CA GLU A 245 -25.94 15.15 -7.96
C GLU A 245 -25.00 13.95 -8.03
N LEU A 246 -24.33 13.84 -9.13
CA LEU A 246 -23.44 12.75 -9.44
C LEU A 246 -22.05 13.26 -9.56
N VAL A 247 -21.16 12.71 -8.77
CA VAL A 247 -19.74 13.04 -8.75
C VAL A 247 -18.92 11.78 -9.07
N ASP A 248 -18.07 11.87 -10.09
CA ASP A 248 -17.06 10.87 -10.44
C ASP A 248 -15.69 11.58 -10.53
N ASP A 249 -15.09 11.85 -9.38
CA ASP A 249 -13.87 12.65 -9.21
C ASP A 249 -12.67 11.83 -8.71
N HIS A 250 -12.51 10.67 -9.22
CA HIS A 250 -11.61 9.64 -8.72
C HIS A 250 -10.22 9.69 -9.40
N VAL A 251 -9.17 9.59 -8.59
CA VAL A 251 -7.77 9.40 -9.00
C VAL A 251 -7.36 7.98 -8.62
N PHE A 252 -7.01 7.17 -9.61
CA PHE A 252 -6.60 5.78 -9.42
C PHE A 252 -5.27 5.51 -10.10
N SER A 253 -4.35 4.89 -9.38
CA SER A 253 -3.02 4.55 -9.88
C SER A 253 -2.71 3.08 -9.70
N THR A 254 -2.01 2.49 -10.68
CA THR A 254 -1.35 1.20 -10.55
C THR A 254 0.14 1.40 -10.77
N PHE A 255 0.98 0.65 -10.08
CA PHE A 255 2.42 0.83 -10.17
C PHE A 255 3.20 -0.46 -9.95
N LEU A 256 4.41 -0.47 -10.50
CA LEU A 256 5.41 -1.50 -10.28
C LEU A 256 6.75 -0.81 -10.01
N ASP A 257 7.41 -1.19 -8.90
CA ASP A 257 8.71 -0.67 -8.52
C ASP A 257 9.70 -1.78 -8.25
N LEU A 258 10.94 -1.48 -8.53
CA LEU A 258 12.11 -2.23 -8.10
C LEU A 258 12.77 -1.50 -6.92
N PHE A 259 13.19 -2.24 -5.92
CA PHE A 259 13.93 -1.75 -4.77
C PHE A 259 15.41 -2.12 -4.89
N ILE A 260 16.28 -1.16 -4.58
CA ILE A 260 17.71 -1.35 -4.44
C ILE A 260 18.12 -0.71 -3.11
N PHE A 261 18.40 -1.55 -2.11
CA PHE A 261 18.76 -1.10 -0.76
C PHE A 261 20.23 -1.41 -0.51
N PRO A 262 21.14 -0.48 -0.80
CA PRO A 262 22.56 -0.68 -0.52
C PRO A 262 22.87 -0.78 0.98
N MET A 263 21.98 -0.26 1.81
CA MET A 263 22.09 -0.35 3.26
C MET A 263 20.97 -1.23 3.80
N VAL A 264 21.31 -2.47 4.13
CA VAL A 264 20.48 -3.38 4.93
C VAL A 264 21.34 -3.89 6.07
N THR A 265 20.99 -3.54 7.28
CA THR A 265 21.76 -3.85 8.48
C THR A 265 20.88 -4.60 9.47
N VAL A 266 21.39 -5.69 10.00
CA VAL A 266 20.90 -6.34 11.21
C VAL A 266 21.81 -5.90 12.34
N GLU A 267 21.24 -5.28 13.38
CA GLU A 267 22.02 -4.86 14.55
C GLU A 267 22.36 -6.08 15.40
N ASP A 268 23.54 -6.05 16.05
CA ASP A 268 23.87 -7.02 17.09
C ASP A 268 22.77 -7.05 18.13
N PHE A 269 22.46 -8.22 18.61
CA PHE A 269 21.33 -8.41 19.50
C PHE A 269 21.72 -9.17 20.76
N TYR A 270 20.91 -9.04 21.79
CA TYR A 270 21.09 -9.72 23.06
C TYR A 270 20.01 -10.81 23.20
N HIS A 271 20.46 -11.99 23.59
CA HIS A 271 19.56 -13.11 23.87
C HIS A 271 20.04 -13.82 25.13
N GLN A 272 19.10 -14.32 25.92
CA GLN A 272 19.35 -15.12 27.09
C GLN A 272 19.04 -16.59 26.78
N PRO A 273 20.06 -17.45 26.55
CA PRO A 273 19.85 -18.86 26.30
C PRO A 273 19.15 -19.55 27.48
N ALA A 274 18.38 -20.61 27.21
CA ALA A 274 17.73 -21.39 28.24
C ALA A 274 18.72 -21.89 29.30
N GLY A 275 18.43 -21.57 30.57
CA GLY A 275 19.30 -21.91 31.70
C GLY A 275 20.44 -20.92 31.97
N ALA A 276 20.67 -19.93 31.13
CA ALA A 276 21.62 -18.85 31.42
C ALA A 276 21.00 -17.80 32.35
N THR A 277 21.80 -17.19 33.20
CA THR A 277 21.37 -16.10 34.12
C THR A 277 21.54 -14.71 33.50
N ASN A 278 22.38 -14.60 32.48
CA ASN A 278 22.75 -13.33 31.85
C ASN A 278 22.41 -13.30 30.37
N PHE A 279 22.18 -12.11 29.86
CA PHE A 279 22.09 -11.88 28.42
C PHE A 279 23.47 -11.93 27.78
N ILE A 280 23.55 -12.55 26.63
CA ILE A 280 24.74 -12.67 25.80
C ILE A 280 24.52 -11.84 24.55
N GLN A 281 25.51 -11.05 24.17
CA GLN A 281 25.51 -10.30 22.91
C GLN A 281 25.96 -11.22 21.76
N TYR A 282 25.21 -11.20 20.67
CA TYR A 282 25.45 -12.00 19.47
C TYR A 282 25.83 -11.11 18.28
N ASP A 283 26.80 -11.58 17.49
CA ASP A 283 27.24 -10.92 16.27
C ASP A 283 26.27 -11.28 15.12
N ALA A 284 25.51 -10.29 14.68
CA ALA A 284 24.54 -10.45 13.60
C ALA A 284 25.17 -10.56 12.21
N SER A 285 26.48 -10.42 12.04
CA SER A 285 27.17 -10.43 10.74
C SER A 285 27.03 -11.75 9.97
N ALA A 286 26.78 -12.85 10.66
CA ALA A 286 26.52 -14.15 10.05
C ALA A 286 25.14 -14.22 9.34
N ILE A 287 24.21 -13.33 9.67
CA ILE A 287 22.85 -13.32 9.09
C ILE A 287 22.88 -12.64 7.72
N ASN A 288 22.59 -13.41 6.69
CA ASN A 288 22.57 -12.89 5.33
C ASN A 288 21.38 -11.96 5.11
N THR A 289 21.65 -10.85 4.44
CA THR A 289 20.67 -9.90 3.97
C THR A 289 20.64 -9.86 2.45
N PHE A 290 19.60 -9.28 1.87
CA PHE A 290 19.53 -9.05 0.43
C PHE A 290 19.09 -7.62 0.13
N MET A 291 19.62 -7.08 -0.97
CA MET A 291 19.46 -5.67 -1.33
C MET A 291 18.45 -5.39 -2.45
N PHE A 292 18.01 -6.41 -3.18
CA PHE A 292 17.12 -6.24 -4.33
C PHE A 292 15.72 -6.71 -3.99
N GLY A 293 14.72 -5.94 -4.39
CA GLY A 293 13.33 -6.29 -4.19
C GLY A 293 12.43 -5.67 -5.24
N GLY A 294 11.14 -5.71 -5.00
CA GLY A 294 10.17 -5.07 -5.88
C GLY A 294 8.77 -5.20 -5.33
N ARG A 295 7.89 -4.35 -5.86
CA ARG A 295 6.47 -4.37 -5.50
C ARG A 295 5.59 -4.05 -6.68
N ILE A 296 4.38 -4.54 -6.64
CA ILE A 296 3.25 -4.10 -7.43
C ILE A 296 2.19 -3.56 -6.47
N GLY A 297 1.51 -2.51 -6.85
CA GLY A 297 0.49 -1.93 -6.00
C GLY A 297 -0.55 -1.12 -6.75
N ILE A 298 -1.59 -0.79 -6.01
CA ILE A 298 -2.66 0.11 -6.41
C ILE A 298 -2.85 1.17 -5.34
N ASP A 299 -3.34 2.33 -5.75
CA ASP A 299 -3.57 3.47 -4.90
C ASP A 299 -4.70 4.31 -5.51
N GLY A 300 -5.63 4.75 -4.69
CA GLY A 300 -6.76 5.54 -5.14
C GLY A 300 -7.27 6.51 -4.09
N HIS A 301 -7.73 7.68 -4.54
CA HIS A 301 -8.36 8.70 -3.73
C HIS A 301 -9.29 9.57 -4.58
N PHE A 302 -10.11 10.40 -3.93
CA PHE A 302 -10.99 11.32 -4.62
C PHE A 302 -10.32 12.69 -4.78
N ASN A 303 -10.71 13.42 -5.83
CA ASN A 303 -10.11 14.71 -6.15
C ASN A 303 -10.71 15.85 -5.33
N ARG A 304 -12.03 15.97 -5.29
CA ARG A 304 -12.75 17.09 -4.65
C ARG A 304 -13.53 16.67 -3.44
N THR A 305 -14.04 15.46 -3.41
CA THR A 305 -14.86 14.97 -2.30
C THR A 305 -14.02 14.52 -1.13
N LEU A 306 -14.46 14.80 0.09
CA LEU A 306 -13.87 14.26 1.32
C LEU A 306 -14.20 12.76 1.45
N GLY A 307 -13.77 11.99 0.47
CA GLY A 307 -13.87 10.54 0.47
C GLY A 307 -12.70 9.89 1.20
N TRP A 308 -12.74 8.60 1.28
CA TRP A 308 -11.61 7.81 1.76
C TRP A 308 -10.71 7.40 0.59
N GLY A 309 -9.39 7.38 0.84
CA GLY A 309 -8.43 6.79 -0.07
C GLY A 309 -8.08 5.37 0.36
N TYR A 310 -7.53 4.61 -0.53
CA TYR A 310 -7.12 3.23 -0.30
C TYR A 310 -5.81 2.93 -1.02
N GLY A 311 -5.08 1.94 -0.51
CA GLY A 311 -3.88 1.44 -1.17
C GLY A 311 -3.64 -0.01 -0.80
N ALA A 312 -3.10 -0.75 -1.75
CA ALA A 312 -2.67 -2.13 -1.55
C ALA A 312 -1.35 -2.37 -2.28
N GLU A 313 -0.45 -3.09 -1.64
CA GLU A 313 0.85 -3.45 -2.21
C GLU A 313 1.14 -4.92 -1.88
N ILE A 314 1.83 -5.58 -2.79
CA ILE A 314 2.40 -6.90 -2.58
C ILE A 314 3.78 -6.94 -3.22
N GLY A 315 4.74 -7.57 -2.54
CA GLY A 315 6.09 -7.58 -3.07
C GLY A 315 7.12 -8.26 -2.19
N VAL A 316 8.35 -7.97 -2.50
CA VAL A 316 9.54 -8.41 -1.76
C VAL A 316 10.30 -7.17 -1.33
N ARG A 317 10.39 -6.94 -0.02
CA ARG A 317 11.14 -5.83 0.57
C ARG A 317 12.54 -6.32 0.91
N PRO A 318 13.61 -5.62 0.46
CA PRO A 318 14.98 -5.95 0.89
C PRO A 318 15.10 -5.97 2.41
N GLY A 319 15.85 -6.94 2.93
CA GLY A 319 15.93 -7.20 4.36
C GLY A 319 16.63 -8.55 4.65
N LEU A 320 16.08 -9.34 5.56
CA LEU A 320 16.57 -10.68 5.88
C LEU A 320 16.40 -11.61 4.68
N ALA A 321 17.47 -12.30 4.28
CA ALA A 321 17.43 -13.24 3.16
C ALA A 321 16.38 -14.33 3.39
N GLN A 322 15.64 -14.67 2.34
CA GLN A 322 14.50 -15.59 2.31
C GLN A 322 13.26 -15.15 3.10
N ARG A 323 13.26 -13.93 3.67
CA ARG A 323 12.17 -13.41 4.52
C ARG A 323 11.65 -12.05 4.06
N GLY A 324 11.76 -11.72 2.76
CA GLY A 324 11.43 -10.40 2.23
C GLY A 324 9.99 -10.21 1.77
N PHE A 325 9.18 -11.27 1.68
CA PHE A 325 7.80 -11.16 1.18
C PHE A 325 6.93 -10.33 2.12
N TYR A 326 6.14 -9.41 1.55
CA TYR A 326 5.19 -8.61 2.29
C TYR A 326 3.93 -8.29 1.50
N GLY A 327 2.86 -7.96 2.23
CA GLY A 327 1.64 -7.37 1.72
C GLY A 327 1.21 -6.20 2.60
N LEU A 328 0.77 -5.11 1.98
CA LEU A 328 0.29 -3.90 2.65
C LEU A 328 -1.13 -3.59 2.20
N LEU A 329 -1.97 -3.25 3.16
CA LEU A 329 -3.27 -2.62 2.94
C LEU A 329 -3.33 -1.33 3.74
N LYS A 330 -3.85 -0.26 3.17
CA LYS A 330 -4.04 1.02 3.87
C LYS A 330 -5.36 1.70 3.48
N ILE A 331 -5.91 2.43 4.44
CA ILE A 331 -7.04 3.33 4.25
C ILE A 331 -6.57 4.72 4.67
N THR A 332 -6.79 5.70 3.79
CA THR A 332 -6.35 7.10 3.99
C THR A 332 -7.56 8.02 3.95
N PHE A 333 -7.59 9.01 4.83
CA PHE A 333 -8.58 10.07 4.81
C PHE A 333 -7.90 11.40 4.47
N PRO A 334 -8.36 12.13 3.44
CA PRO A 334 -7.83 13.42 3.11
C PRO A 334 -8.16 14.41 4.24
N MET A 335 -7.14 15.12 4.71
CA MET A 335 -7.27 16.19 5.70
C MET A 335 -7.20 17.57 5.06
N TYR A 336 -6.52 17.67 3.93
CA TYR A 336 -6.32 18.90 3.21
C TYR A 336 -6.18 18.63 1.71
N GLY A 337 -6.80 19.48 0.92
CA GLY A 337 -6.61 19.57 -0.52
C GLY A 337 -6.88 21.00 -0.98
N THR A 338 -6.19 21.46 -2.00
CA THR A 338 -6.24 22.86 -2.47
C THR A 338 -7.61 23.27 -3.04
N LYS A 339 -8.42 22.30 -3.47
CA LYS A 339 -9.74 22.53 -4.09
C LYS A 339 -10.82 21.59 -3.52
N LEU A 340 -10.65 21.14 -2.27
CA LEU A 340 -11.68 20.32 -1.63
C LEU A 340 -12.98 21.10 -1.56
N ASP A 341 -14.02 20.53 -2.14
CA ASP A 341 -15.36 21.05 -2.07
C ASP A 341 -16.11 20.39 -0.90
N TYR A 342 -16.26 21.14 0.18
CA TYR A 342 -16.97 20.68 1.38
C TYR A 342 -18.48 20.66 1.21
N SER A 343 -18.99 21.22 0.11
CA SER A 343 -20.45 21.30 -0.16
C SER A 343 -20.99 20.03 -0.82
N VAL A 344 -20.12 19.20 -1.39
CA VAL A 344 -20.51 17.94 -2.03
C VAL A 344 -20.44 16.81 -1.02
N GLU A 345 -21.59 16.36 -0.52
CA GLU A 345 -21.67 15.20 0.36
C GLU A 345 -21.31 13.93 -0.44
N ALA A 346 -20.20 13.27 -0.09
CA ALA A 346 -19.71 12.06 -0.75
C ALA A 346 -20.64 10.84 -0.61
N PHE A 347 -21.61 10.93 0.26
CA PHE A 347 -22.63 9.90 0.49
C PHE A 347 -23.99 10.59 0.51
N GLY A 348 -24.77 10.37 -0.54
CA GLY A 348 -26.14 10.87 -0.61
C GLY A 348 -26.90 10.51 0.66
N ARG A 349 -27.61 11.48 1.20
CA ARG A 349 -28.61 11.28 2.27
C ARG A 349 -29.82 10.56 1.74
#